data_ba0b506cb44fbbe6f60792d299e9a394
#
_entry.id   ba0b506cb44fbbe6f60792d299e9a394
#
_cell.length_a   1.000
_cell.length_b   1.000
_cell.length_c   1.000
_cell.angle_alpha   90.00
_cell.angle_beta   90.00
_cell.angle_gamma   90.00
#
_symmetry.space_group_name_H-M   'P 1'
#
loop_
_entity.id
_entity.type
_entity.pdbx_description
1 polymer ?
#
loop_
_entity_poly.entity_id
_entity_poly.type
_entity_poly.pdbx_seq_one_letter_code
_entity_poly.pdbx_strand_id
1 'polypeptide(L)'
;MKIRLLQFIITLLFVSLASGCASTQSKDTEANNDQLEPINRVSFGFNETLDQYLLKPIAEPYAKYTPEIYRAGITNFFDNLTYLNVILNSFLQGKFEQGLSDTARFIVNSTIGFAGLNDIATPMGLEKHNEDLGQTLAVWGVGRGSYFYIPLQGPDTVRNVPNIATSTLLNPLTYITSAILFPVSALNIINTRANLLEATNIRDEAAIEPYTFTREAYLQQRENLIYDGNPPVEGYDDIFDDFGDDASDSATLSIE
;
A
#
# COMPACT_ATOMS: atom_id res chain seq x y z
N MET A 1 -21.30 -36.62 -3.62
CA MET A 1 -22.01 -35.77 -2.66
C MET A 1 -21.12 -34.63 -2.15
N LYS A 2 -19.85 -34.85 -1.72
CA LYS A 2 -18.96 -33.82 -1.19
C LYS A 2 -18.61 -32.69 -2.19
N ILE A 3 -18.39 -33.01 -3.48
CA ILE A 3 -18.06 -32.02 -4.53
C ILE A 3 -19.21 -31.06 -4.80
N ARG A 4 -20.45 -31.58 -4.86
CA ARG A 4 -21.65 -30.75 -5.06
C ARG A 4 -21.94 -29.84 -3.88
N LEU A 5 -21.63 -30.31 -2.65
CA LEU A 5 -21.75 -29.48 -1.44
C LEU A 5 -20.70 -28.35 -1.44
N LEU A 6 -19.47 -28.67 -1.84
CA LEU A 6 -18.40 -27.67 -1.96
C LEU A 6 -18.72 -26.61 -3.03
N GLN A 7 -19.21 -27.04 -4.20
CA GLN A 7 -19.67 -26.12 -5.25
C GLN A 7 -20.82 -25.23 -4.77
N PHE A 8 -21.77 -25.79 -4.02
CA PHE A 8 -22.89 -25.03 -3.46
C PHE A 8 -22.42 -24.00 -2.44
N ILE A 9 -21.46 -24.36 -1.57
CA ILE A 9 -20.87 -23.43 -0.59
C ILE A 9 -20.10 -22.32 -1.31
N ILE A 10 -19.31 -22.63 -2.34
CA ILE A 10 -18.57 -21.64 -3.11
C ILE A 10 -19.54 -20.70 -3.85
N THR A 11 -20.62 -21.22 -4.44
CA THR A 11 -21.63 -20.39 -5.11
C THR A 11 -22.38 -19.51 -4.12
N LEU A 12 -22.72 -20.03 -2.94
CA LEU A 12 -23.37 -19.26 -1.88
C LEU A 12 -22.45 -18.15 -1.34
N LEU A 13 -21.16 -18.44 -1.19
CA LEU A 13 -20.13 -17.46 -0.80
C LEU A 13 -19.99 -16.37 -1.87
N PHE A 14 -20.01 -16.75 -3.15
CA PHE A 14 -19.91 -15.80 -4.27
C PHE A 14 -21.15 -14.89 -4.38
N VAL A 15 -22.34 -15.44 -4.14
CA VAL A 15 -23.61 -14.70 -4.14
C VAL A 15 -23.69 -13.75 -2.93
N SER A 16 -23.18 -14.16 -1.76
CA SER A 16 -23.14 -13.29 -0.58
C SER A 16 -22.14 -12.14 -0.71
N LEU A 17 -21.06 -12.33 -1.48
CA LEU A 17 -20.10 -11.27 -1.82
C LEU A 17 -20.67 -10.29 -2.87
N ALA A 18 -21.53 -10.75 -3.76
CA ALA A 18 -22.17 -9.91 -4.79
C ALA A 18 -23.32 -9.03 -4.23
N SER A 19 -23.91 -9.38 -3.08
CA SER A 19 -24.93 -8.58 -2.41
C SER A 19 -24.37 -7.53 -1.44
N GLY A 20 -23.04 -7.36 -1.37
CA GLY A 20 -22.38 -6.31 -0.61
C GLY A 20 -22.67 -4.93 -1.19
N CYS A 21 -23.71 -4.32 -0.66
CA CYS A 21 -24.07 -2.91 -0.61
C CYS A 21 -23.38 -1.97 -1.60
N ALA A 22 -24.17 -1.51 -2.57
CA ALA A 22 -24.05 -0.16 -3.08
C ALA A 22 -24.33 0.82 -1.91
N SER A 23 -23.39 1.05 -1.01
CA SER A 23 -23.45 2.16 -0.11
C SER A 23 -23.12 3.40 -0.95
N THR A 24 -24.14 4.22 -1.17
CA THR A 24 -23.99 5.58 -1.66
C THR A 24 -22.92 6.27 -0.85
N GLN A 25 -21.81 6.54 -1.49
CA GLN A 25 -20.69 7.30 -0.96
C GLN A 25 -21.19 8.70 -0.60
N SER A 26 -21.42 8.97 0.67
CA SER A 26 -21.58 10.34 1.16
C SER A 26 -20.17 10.96 1.18
N LYS A 27 -19.97 11.88 0.27
CA LYS A 27 -18.69 12.51 -0.10
C LYS A 27 -18.05 13.34 1.03
N ASP A 28 -18.75 13.61 2.14
CA ASP A 28 -18.41 14.75 2.98
C ASP A 28 -17.98 14.44 4.42
N THR A 29 -17.72 13.17 4.80
CA THR A 29 -17.43 12.87 6.22
C THR A 29 -16.29 11.87 6.45
N GLU A 30 -15.60 11.38 5.42
CA GLU A 30 -14.60 10.32 5.59
C GLU A 30 -13.24 10.80 6.09
N ALA A 31 -12.90 12.07 5.92
CA ALA A 31 -11.57 12.59 6.23
C ALA A 31 -11.23 12.61 7.73
N ASN A 32 -12.23 12.58 8.62
CA ASN A 32 -12.01 12.80 10.06
C ASN A 32 -12.59 11.72 11.00
N ASN A 33 -13.15 10.62 10.50
CA ASN A 33 -13.80 9.64 11.36
C ASN A 33 -12.99 8.34 11.47
N ASP A 34 -11.90 8.38 12.25
CA ASP A 34 -11.22 7.17 12.71
C ASP A 34 -12.03 6.53 13.85
N GLN A 35 -13.04 5.75 13.47
CA GLN A 35 -13.93 5.08 14.42
C GLN A 35 -13.19 4.12 15.38
N LEU A 36 -12.00 3.67 14.98
CA LEU A 36 -11.17 2.74 15.74
C LEU A 36 -9.96 3.43 16.39
N GLU A 37 -9.92 4.77 16.39
CA GLU A 37 -8.77 5.55 16.91
C GLU A 37 -8.28 5.08 18.29
N PRO A 38 -9.13 4.82 19.30
CA PRO A 38 -8.63 4.37 20.60
C PRO A 38 -7.86 3.05 20.53
N ILE A 39 -8.33 2.10 19.70
CA ILE A 39 -7.66 0.81 19.50
C ILE A 39 -6.41 0.99 18.64
N ASN A 40 -6.50 1.80 17.60
CA ASN A 40 -5.40 2.08 16.69
C ASN A 40 -4.22 2.74 17.42
N ARG A 41 -4.48 3.66 18.34
CA ARG A 41 -3.46 4.30 19.18
C ARG A 41 -2.74 3.31 20.11
N VAL A 42 -3.46 2.33 20.66
CA VAL A 42 -2.83 1.27 21.47
C VAL A 42 -1.92 0.40 20.60
N SER A 43 -2.40 -0.02 19.42
CA SER A 43 -1.61 -0.81 18.47
C SER A 43 -0.40 -0.04 17.94
N PHE A 44 -0.55 1.25 17.65
CA PHE A 44 0.54 2.15 17.27
C PHE A 44 1.59 2.24 18.37
N GLY A 45 1.19 2.53 19.61
CA GLY A 45 2.09 2.62 20.76
C GLY A 45 2.83 1.30 21.03
N PHE A 46 2.18 0.16 20.81
CA PHE A 46 2.83 -1.15 20.88
C PHE A 46 3.91 -1.28 19.80
N ASN A 47 3.62 -0.94 18.55
CA ASN A 47 4.59 -1.01 17.45
C ASN A 47 5.75 -0.04 17.65
N GLU A 48 5.49 1.20 18.12
CA GLU A 48 6.54 2.18 18.43
C GLU A 48 7.46 1.67 19.55
N THR A 49 6.88 1.06 20.58
CA THR A 49 7.67 0.46 21.67
C THR A 49 8.55 -0.67 21.17
N LEU A 50 7.99 -1.57 20.34
CA LEU A 50 8.73 -2.67 19.74
C LEU A 50 9.84 -2.16 18.81
N ASP A 51 9.55 -1.13 18.04
CA ASP A 51 10.52 -0.50 17.15
C ASP A 51 11.67 0.12 17.95
N GLN A 52 11.36 0.94 18.93
CA GLN A 52 12.34 1.66 19.72
C GLN A 52 13.30 0.73 20.51
N TYR A 53 12.77 -0.37 21.06
CA TYR A 53 13.56 -1.26 21.92
C TYR A 53 14.13 -2.48 21.22
N LEU A 54 13.62 -2.86 20.05
CA LEU A 54 14.06 -4.06 19.34
C LEU A 54 14.53 -3.77 17.92
N LEU A 55 13.68 -3.18 17.04
CA LEU A 55 13.99 -3.08 15.63
C LEU A 55 15.02 -1.98 15.34
N LYS A 56 14.83 -0.77 15.88
CA LYS A 56 15.72 0.37 15.65
C LYS A 56 17.15 0.10 16.13
N PRO A 57 17.41 -0.46 17.34
CA PRO A 57 18.75 -0.80 17.79
C PRO A 57 19.49 -1.83 16.92
N ILE A 58 18.76 -2.66 16.17
CA ILE A 58 19.35 -3.63 15.23
C ILE A 58 19.51 -2.99 13.85
N ALA A 59 18.52 -2.21 13.40
CA ALA A 59 18.51 -1.60 12.08
C ALA A 59 19.56 -0.49 11.91
N GLU A 60 19.85 0.30 12.95
CA GLU A 60 20.86 1.36 12.90
C GLU A 60 22.29 0.83 12.64
N PRO A 61 22.81 -0.17 13.39
CA PRO A 61 24.11 -0.77 13.08
C PRO A 61 24.09 -1.47 11.72
N TYR A 62 23.01 -2.17 11.37
CA TYR A 62 22.88 -2.79 10.07
C TYR A 62 22.98 -1.76 8.93
N ALA A 63 22.25 -0.64 9.01
CA ALA A 63 22.33 0.45 8.03
C ALA A 63 23.73 1.07 7.96
N LYS A 64 24.40 1.22 9.10
CA LYS A 64 25.75 1.85 9.20
C LYS A 64 26.85 0.97 8.61
N TYR A 65 26.78 -0.35 8.84
CA TYR A 65 27.89 -1.25 8.47
C TYR A 65 27.64 -2.03 7.18
N THR A 66 26.38 -2.11 6.70
CA THR A 66 26.04 -2.75 5.44
C THR A 66 26.05 -1.72 4.31
N PRO A 67 26.92 -1.80 3.31
CA PRO A 67 26.92 -0.89 2.17
C PRO A 67 25.56 -0.89 1.45
N GLU A 68 25.18 0.27 0.94
CA GLU A 68 23.87 0.51 0.30
C GLU A 68 23.59 -0.48 -0.83
N ILE A 69 24.60 -0.84 -1.63
CA ILE A 69 24.44 -1.79 -2.72
C ILE A 69 23.92 -3.17 -2.26
N TYR A 70 24.36 -3.65 -1.10
CA TYR A 70 23.88 -4.92 -0.55
C TYR A 70 22.46 -4.78 0.02
N ARG A 71 22.16 -3.66 0.68
CA ARG A 71 20.82 -3.37 1.18
C ARG A 71 19.81 -3.25 0.02
N ALA A 72 20.20 -2.55 -1.04
CA ALA A 72 19.42 -2.45 -2.27
C ALA A 72 19.19 -3.82 -2.92
N GLY A 73 20.22 -4.66 -3.01
CA GLY A 73 20.10 -6.01 -3.53
C GLY A 73 19.13 -6.88 -2.72
N ILE A 74 19.17 -6.77 -1.38
CA ILE A 74 18.22 -7.47 -0.50
C ILE A 74 16.79 -6.95 -0.74
N THR A 75 16.60 -5.63 -0.83
CA THR A 75 15.30 -5.02 -1.15
C THR A 75 14.77 -5.54 -2.50
N ASN A 76 15.60 -5.48 -3.54
CA ASN A 76 15.22 -5.95 -4.87
C ASN A 76 14.82 -7.44 -4.89
N PHE A 77 15.54 -8.28 -4.14
CA PHE A 77 15.20 -9.69 -4.00
C PHE A 77 13.81 -9.89 -3.41
N PHE A 78 13.48 -9.21 -2.30
CA PHE A 78 12.16 -9.33 -1.67
C PHE A 78 11.06 -8.71 -2.52
N ASP A 79 11.31 -7.58 -3.17
CA ASP A 79 10.38 -6.98 -4.13
C ASP A 79 10.09 -7.95 -5.28
N ASN A 80 11.13 -8.60 -5.83
CA ASN A 80 10.95 -9.57 -6.91
C ASN A 80 10.13 -10.78 -6.48
N LEU A 81 10.25 -11.26 -5.23
CA LEU A 81 9.42 -12.34 -4.70
C LEU A 81 7.93 -11.97 -4.62
N THR A 82 7.62 -10.72 -4.32
CA THR A 82 6.23 -10.23 -4.24
C THR A 82 5.69 -9.74 -5.58
N TYR A 83 6.54 -9.66 -6.61
CA TYR A 83 6.19 -9.06 -7.90
C TYR A 83 5.09 -9.82 -8.65
N LEU A 84 4.88 -11.11 -8.37
CA LEU A 84 3.76 -11.89 -8.89
C LEU A 84 2.40 -11.30 -8.47
N ASN A 85 2.31 -10.70 -7.28
CA ASN A 85 1.12 -10.00 -6.84
C ASN A 85 0.89 -8.71 -7.66
N VAL A 86 1.95 -7.98 -7.99
CA VAL A 86 1.89 -6.78 -8.84
C VAL A 86 1.36 -7.17 -10.23
N ILE A 87 1.97 -8.16 -10.88
CA ILE A 87 1.57 -8.64 -12.21
C ILE A 87 0.08 -9.02 -12.22
N LEU A 88 -0.36 -9.82 -11.25
CA LEU A 88 -1.76 -10.23 -11.15
C LEU A 88 -2.69 -9.02 -11.07
N ASN A 89 -2.37 -8.05 -10.23
CA ASN A 89 -3.23 -6.89 -10.00
C ASN A 89 -3.20 -5.91 -11.18
N SER A 90 -2.08 -5.74 -11.89
CA SER A 90 -2.02 -4.99 -13.15
C SER A 90 -3.03 -5.56 -14.17
N PHE A 91 -3.07 -6.89 -14.35
CA PHE A 91 -4.05 -7.53 -15.24
C PHE A 91 -5.49 -7.40 -14.73
N LEU A 92 -5.74 -7.54 -13.43
CA LEU A 92 -7.08 -7.42 -12.84
C LEU A 92 -7.65 -6.00 -12.94
N GLN A 93 -6.79 -4.98 -12.99
CA GLN A 93 -7.16 -3.59 -13.23
C GLN A 93 -7.35 -3.26 -14.72
N GLY A 94 -7.07 -4.21 -15.62
CA GLY A 94 -7.14 -3.99 -17.08
C GLY A 94 -5.93 -3.25 -17.65
N LYS A 95 -4.87 -3.06 -16.89
CA LYS A 95 -3.60 -2.44 -17.30
C LYS A 95 -2.72 -3.48 -18.03
N PHE A 96 -3.16 -3.97 -19.19
CA PHE A 96 -2.52 -5.10 -19.87
C PHE A 96 -1.08 -4.80 -20.32
N GLU A 97 -0.82 -3.61 -20.83
CA GLU A 97 0.52 -3.19 -21.25
C GLU A 97 1.48 -3.18 -20.06
N GLN A 98 1.07 -2.59 -18.96
CA GLN A 98 1.80 -2.60 -17.70
C GLN A 98 2.02 -4.02 -17.19
N GLY A 99 0.99 -4.87 -17.18
CA GLY A 99 1.09 -6.27 -16.75
C GLY A 99 2.07 -7.11 -17.58
N LEU A 100 2.15 -6.86 -18.89
CA LEU A 100 3.15 -7.49 -19.76
C LEU A 100 4.57 -6.97 -19.48
N SER A 101 4.73 -5.65 -19.29
CA SER A 101 5.99 -5.03 -18.90
C SER A 101 6.47 -5.58 -17.55
N ASP A 102 5.57 -5.66 -16.55
CA ASP A 102 5.85 -6.22 -15.23
C ASP A 102 6.24 -7.70 -15.29
N THR A 103 5.59 -8.47 -16.18
CA THR A 103 5.95 -9.88 -16.44
C THR A 103 7.37 -9.99 -17.00
N ALA A 104 7.70 -9.16 -18.00
CA ALA A 104 9.05 -9.14 -18.57
C ALA A 104 10.09 -8.74 -17.51
N ARG A 105 9.79 -7.71 -16.72
CA ARG A 105 10.62 -7.28 -15.58
C ARG A 105 10.89 -8.42 -14.60
N PHE A 106 9.84 -9.10 -14.18
CA PHE A 106 9.97 -10.25 -13.27
C PHE A 106 10.88 -11.35 -13.84
N ILE A 107 10.71 -11.70 -15.12
CA ILE A 107 11.53 -12.74 -15.80
C ILE A 107 12.98 -12.31 -15.86
N VAL A 108 13.27 -11.07 -16.31
CA VAL A 108 14.64 -10.54 -16.42
C VAL A 108 15.32 -10.52 -15.06
N ASN A 109 14.68 -9.96 -14.04
CA ASN A 109 15.26 -9.85 -12.72
C ASN A 109 15.41 -11.21 -12.04
N SER A 110 14.47 -12.14 -12.25
CA SER A 110 14.57 -13.50 -11.69
C SER A 110 15.66 -14.34 -12.33
N THR A 111 15.96 -14.15 -13.62
CA THR A 111 16.95 -14.92 -14.38
C THR A 111 18.31 -14.25 -14.41
N ILE A 112 18.45 -13.17 -15.15
CA ILE A 112 19.70 -12.42 -15.33
C ILE A 112 20.07 -11.66 -14.06
N GLY A 113 19.07 -11.15 -13.31
CA GLY A 113 19.25 -10.44 -12.04
C GLY A 113 19.52 -11.33 -10.81
N PHE A 114 19.76 -12.63 -10.99
CA PHE A 114 20.02 -13.58 -9.88
C PHE A 114 18.89 -13.59 -8.84
N ALA A 115 17.73 -14.08 -9.25
CA ALA A 115 16.53 -14.12 -8.39
C ALA A 115 16.06 -12.73 -7.86
N GLY A 116 16.39 -11.66 -8.60
CA GLY A 116 16.01 -10.31 -8.25
C GLY A 116 17.01 -9.53 -7.40
N LEU A 117 18.16 -10.10 -7.04
CA LEU A 117 19.20 -9.37 -6.30
C LEU A 117 19.70 -8.13 -7.05
N ASN A 118 19.75 -8.20 -8.40
CA ASN A 118 20.12 -7.09 -9.25
C ASN A 118 18.92 -6.66 -10.09
N ASP A 119 18.60 -5.37 -10.06
CA ASP A 119 17.58 -4.80 -10.94
C ASP A 119 18.18 -4.51 -12.32
N ILE A 120 18.12 -5.52 -13.19
CA ILE A 120 18.57 -5.42 -14.59
C ILE A 120 17.46 -4.86 -15.48
N ALA A 121 16.21 -4.97 -15.06
CA ALA A 121 15.06 -4.56 -15.86
C ALA A 121 14.92 -3.03 -15.95
N THR A 122 15.21 -2.28 -14.88
CA THR A 122 15.14 -0.80 -14.90
C THR A 122 16.04 -0.16 -15.97
N PRO A 123 17.33 -0.49 -16.09
CA PRO A 123 18.17 0.06 -17.16
C PRO A 123 17.75 -0.41 -18.56
N MET A 124 16.93 -1.44 -18.70
CA MET A 124 16.32 -1.87 -19.96
C MET A 124 15.04 -1.11 -20.33
N GLY A 125 14.63 -0.15 -19.48
CA GLY A 125 13.40 0.64 -19.69
C GLY A 125 12.11 -0.04 -19.22
N LEU A 126 12.21 -1.13 -18.45
CA LEU A 126 11.07 -1.78 -17.81
C LEU A 126 10.86 -1.13 -16.43
N GLU A 127 9.93 -0.19 -16.35
CA GLU A 127 9.64 0.54 -15.11
C GLU A 127 9.09 -0.38 -14.00
N LYS A 128 9.35 0.01 -12.75
CA LYS A 128 8.83 -0.70 -11.59
C LYS A 128 7.47 -0.11 -11.19
N HIS A 129 6.44 -0.93 -11.19
CA HIS A 129 5.12 -0.58 -10.70
C HIS A 129 4.85 -1.19 -9.34
N ASN A 130 3.82 -0.69 -8.68
CA ASN A 130 3.41 -1.15 -7.36
C ASN A 130 1.88 -1.29 -7.33
N GLU A 131 1.42 -2.52 -7.56
CA GLU A 131 0.01 -2.86 -7.62
C GLU A 131 -0.34 -3.92 -6.58
N ASP A 132 -1.52 -3.76 -5.98
CA ASP A 132 -2.03 -4.71 -5.00
C ASP A 132 -3.56 -4.89 -5.12
N LEU A 133 -4.10 -5.88 -4.42
CA LEU A 133 -5.53 -6.17 -4.48
C LEU A 133 -6.39 -5.05 -3.86
N GLY A 134 -5.88 -4.27 -2.91
CA GLY A 134 -6.59 -3.12 -2.37
C GLY A 134 -6.76 -2.00 -3.39
N GLN A 135 -5.75 -1.77 -4.25
CA GLN A 135 -5.84 -0.86 -5.39
C GLN A 135 -6.81 -1.40 -6.44
N THR A 136 -6.72 -2.67 -6.78
CA THR A 136 -7.65 -3.34 -7.70
C THR A 136 -9.10 -3.20 -7.24
N LEU A 137 -9.38 -3.44 -5.97
CA LEU A 137 -10.71 -3.25 -5.39
C LEU A 137 -11.17 -1.79 -5.43
N ALA A 138 -10.25 -0.82 -5.28
CA ALA A 138 -10.56 0.59 -5.43
C ALA A 138 -10.99 0.92 -6.86
N VAL A 139 -10.23 0.47 -7.85
CA VAL A 139 -10.57 0.62 -9.29
C VAL A 139 -11.93 -0.02 -9.61
N TRP A 140 -12.28 -1.12 -8.93
CA TRP A 140 -13.59 -1.76 -9.06
C TRP A 140 -14.71 -1.05 -8.28
N GLY A 141 -14.42 0.09 -7.61
CA GLY A 141 -15.41 0.90 -6.91
C GLY A 141 -15.70 0.48 -5.47
N VAL A 142 -14.87 -0.39 -4.88
CA VAL A 142 -15.00 -0.75 -3.46
C VAL A 142 -14.48 0.39 -2.60
N GLY A 143 -15.30 0.89 -1.68
CA GLY A 143 -14.94 1.93 -0.72
C GLY A 143 -13.77 1.53 0.18
N ARG A 144 -13.02 2.52 0.68
CA ARG A 144 -11.85 2.32 1.54
C ARG A 144 -12.16 1.54 2.81
N GLY A 145 -13.33 1.78 3.40
CA GLY A 145 -13.71 1.27 4.71
C GLY A 145 -12.91 1.92 5.85
N SER A 146 -13.04 1.35 7.06
CA SER A 146 -12.36 1.88 8.24
C SER A 146 -10.85 1.70 8.17
N TYR A 147 -10.13 2.71 8.66
CA TYR A 147 -8.70 2.62 8.94
C TYR A 147 -8.46 1.82 10.22
N PHE A 148 -7.42 1.02 10.27
CA PHE A 148 -6.97 0.33 11.47
C PHE A 148 -5.46 0.12 11.47
N TYR A 149 -4.89 -0.02 12.65
CA TYR A 149 -3.47 -0.20 12.84
C TYR A 149 -3.18 -1.60 13.38
N ILE A 150 -2.51 -2.44 12.57
CA ILE A 150 -2.25 -3.85 12.91
C ILE A 150 -0.97 -3.95 13.75
N PRO A 151 -1.01 -4.63 14.92
CA PRO A 151 0.19 -4.95 15.65
C PRO A 151 1.21 -5.70 14.77
N LEU A 152 2.48 -5.30 14.81
CA LEU A 152 3.61 -5.82 14.02
C LEU A 152 3.60 -5.50 12.52
N GLN A 153 2.46 -5.16 11.93
CA GLN A 153 2.34 -4.90 10.49
C GLN A 153 2.29 -3.41 10.18
N GLY A 154 1.54 -2.63 10.97
CA GLY A 154 1.38 -1.18 10.76
C GLY A 154 0.00 -0.77 10.25
N PRO A 155 -0.10 0.40 9.59
CA PRO A 155 -1.37 0.95 9.12
C PRO A 155 -1.98 0.15 7.97
N ASP A 156 -3.32 0.03 7.97
CA ASP A 156 -4.06 -0.64 6.92
C ASP A 156 -5.52 -0.13 6.83
N THR A 157 -6.27 -0.58 5.82
CA THR A 157 -7.70 -0.31 5.64
C THR A 157 -8.46 -1.59 5.32
N VAL A 158 -9.76 -1.61 5.62
CA VAL A 158 -10.61 -2.79 5.39
C VAL A 158 -10.55 -3.26 3.94
N ARG A 159 -10.53 -2.34 2.97
CA ARG A 159 -10.38 -2.68 1.55
C ARG A 159 -9.08 -3.42 1.24
N ASN A 160 -8.01 -3.15 1.96
CA ASN A 160 -6.71 -3.75 1.69
C ASN A 160 -6.51 -5.13 2.38
N VAL A 161 -7.36 -5.51 3.35
CA VAL A 161 -7.25 -6.81 4.04
C VAL A 161 -7.14 -8.01 3.09
N PRO A 162 -7.95 -8.11 2.01
CA PRO A 162 -7.82 -9.23 1.07
C PRO A 162 -6.45 -9.33 0.40
N ASN A 163 -5.71 -8.21 0.29
CA ASN A 163 -4.35 -8.21 -0.24
C ASN A 163 -3.38 -9.01 0.63
N ILE A 164 -3.58 -9.09 1.94
CA ILE A 164 -2.77 -9.93 2.83
C ILE A 164 -2.83 -11.40 2.38
N ALA A 165 -4.00 -11.88 1.99
CA ALA A 165 -4.16 -13.25 1.51
C ALA A 165 -3.50 -13.45 0.13
N THR A 166 -3.72 -12.55 -0.83
CA THR A 166 -3.15 -12.68 -2.17
C THR A 166 -1.63 -12.55 -2.16
N SER A 167 -1.09 -11.57 -1.46
CA SER A 167 0.35 -11.38 -1.32
C SER A 167 1.02 -12.57 -0.62
N THR A 168 0.36 -13.17 0.38
CA THR A 168 0.86 -14.37 1.05
C THR A 168 0.84 -15.59 0.13
N LEU A 169 -0.26 -15.82 -0.59
CA LEU A 169 -0.40 -16.97 -1.49
C LEU A 169 0.53 -16.90 -2.71
N LEU A 170 0.80 -15.70 -3.20
CA LEU A 170 1.68 -15.49 -4.37
C LEU A 170 3.15 -15.36 -3.98
N ASN A 171 3.48 -15.28 -2.69
CA ASN A 171 4.86 -15.20 -2.24
C ASN A 171 5.49 -16.60 -2.17
N PRO A 172 6.53 -16.89 -2.97
CA PRO A 172 7.20 -18.21 -2.94
C PRO A 172 7.77 -18.60 -1.57
N LEU A 173 8.11 -17.63 -0.72
CA LEU A 173 8.62 -17.89 0.64
C LEU A 173 7.61 -18.61 1.52
N THR A 174 6.32 -18.45 1.27
CA THR A 174 5.24 -19.10 2.03
C THR A 174 5.33 -20.64 1.96
N TYR A 175 5.94 -21.15 0.90
CA TYR A 175 6.05 -22.61 0.63
C TYR A 175 7.39 -23.19 1.08
N ILE A 176 8.26 -22.38 1.70
CA ILE A 176 9.58 -22.82 2.18
C ILE A 176 9.49 -23.25 3.66
N THR A 177 10.34 -24.19 4.06
CA THR A 177 10.37 -24.67 5.44
C THR A 177 10.75 -23.57 6.43
N SER A 178 10.15 -23.59 7.63
CA SER A 178 10.35 -22.56 8.67
C SER A 178 11.81 -22.36 9.10
N ALA A 179 12.65 -23.37 8.98
CA ALA A 179 14.08 -23.26 9.30
C ALA A 179 14.83 -22.24 8.41
N ILE A 180 14.41 -22.10 7.15
CA ILE A 180 14.96 -21.12 6.20
C ILE A 180 14.13 -19.84 6.22
N LEU A 181 12.80 -19.97 6.29
CA LEU A 181 11.88 -18.86 6.26
C LEU A 181 12.15 -17.84 7.39
N PHE A 182 12.39 -18.30 8.61
CA PHE A 182 12.56 -17.41 9.76
C PHE A 182 13.76 -16.45 9.60
N PRO A 183 15.00 -16.89 9.33
CA PRO A 183 16.14 -15.98 9.18
C PRO A 183 15.99 -15.06 7.95
N VAL A 184 15.39 -15.55 6.85
CA VAL A 184 15.15 -14.75 5.64
C VAL A 184 14.13 -13.65 5.91
N SER A 185 13.03 -13.98 6.60
CA SER A 185 12.02 -12.97 6.98
C SER A 185 12.58 -11.97 7.99
N ALA A 186 13.38 -12.40 8.95
CA ALA A 186 14.06 -11.50 9.89
C ALA A 186 14.99 -10.51 9.16
N LEU A 187 15.75 -11.00 8.17
CA LEU A 187 16.58 -10.12 7.34
C LEU A 187 15.74 -9.09 6.57
N ASN A 188 14.59 -9.50 6.01
CA ASN A 188 13.69 -8.59 5.34
C ASN A 188 13.19 -7.48 6.29
N ILE A 189 12.73 -7.85 7.48
CA ILE A 189 12.25 -6.89 8.49
C ILE A 189 13.34 -5.88 8.84
N ILE A 190 14.56 -6.37 9.12
CA ILE A 190 15.70 -5.50 9.48
C ILE A 190 16.07 -4.58 8.32
N ASN A 191 16.15 -5.11 7.10
CA ASN A 191 16.49 -4.34 5.91
C ASN A 191 15.43 -3.27 5.59
N THR A 192 14.15 -3.63 5.66
CA THR A 192 13.03 -2.69 5.48
C THR A 192 13.08 -1.59 6.54
N ARG A 193 13.29 -1.97 7.82
CA ARG A 193 13.38 -0.98 8.89
C ARG A 193 14.60 -0.06 8.72
N ALA A 194 15.72 -0.59 8.28
CA ALA A 194 16.93 0.20 8.00
C ALA A 194 16.70 1.24 6.89
N ASN A 195 15.96 0.88 5.85
CA ASN A 195 15.61 1.79 4.77
C ASN A 195 14.60 2.87 5.18
N LEU A 196 13.81 2.62 6.24
CA LEU A 196 12.83 3.56 6.79
C LEU A 196 13.40 4.47 7.89
N LEU A 197 14.68 4.33 8.30
CA LEU A 197 15.26 5.13 9.39
C LEU A 197 15.17 6.63 9.11
N GLU A 198 15.51 7.06 7.90
CA GLU A 198 15.47 8.49 7.53
C GLU A 198 14.03 9.03 7.57
N ALA A 199 13.09 8.33 6.96
CA ALA A 199 11.68 8.73 6.93
C ALA A 199 11.08 8.81 8.35
N THR A 200 11.41 7.86 9.24
CA THR A 200 10.94 7.89 10.61
C THR A 200 11.61 8.98 11.46
N ASN A 201 12.88 9.31 11.20
CA ASN A 201 13.53 10.43 11.85
C ASN A 201 12.88 11.77 11.44
N ILE A 202 12.56 11.94 10.13
CA ILE A 202 11.82 13.13 9.65
C ILE A 202 10.44 13.21 10.34
N ARG A 203 9.73 12.08 10.43
CA ARG A 203 8.47 12.03 11.18
C ARG A 203 8.63 12.49 12.62
N ASP A 204 9.61 11.94 13.32
CA ASP A 204 9.84 12.21 14.75
C ASP A 204 10.23 13.67 15.01
N GLU A 205 10.90 14.33 14.04
CA GLU A 205 11.28 15.75 14.12
C GLU A 205 10.14 16.70 13.72
N ALA A 206 9.34 16.32 12.73
CA ALA A 206 8.34 17.21 12.11
C ALA A 206 6.91 17.02 12.64
N ALA A 207 6.57 15.83 13.14
CA ALA A 207 5.21 15.53 13.55
C ALA A 207 4.90 16.05 14.95
N ILE A 208 3.88 16.91 15.07
CA ILE A 208 3.31 17.31 16.36
C ILE A 208 2.68 16.09 17.05
N GLU A 209 2.04 15.22 16.26
CA GLU A 209 1.36 14.02 16.72
C GLU A 209 1.69 12.85 15.78
N PRO A 210 2.61 11.94 16.20
CA PRO A 210 3.13 10.88 15.32
C PRO A 210 2.09 9.90 14.80
N TYR A 211 1.06 9.57 15.58
CA TYR A 211 -0.01 8.68 15.13
C TYR A 211 -0.80 9.29 13.97
N THR A 212 -1.30 10.51 14.13
CA THR A 212 -2.07 11.21 13.09
C THR A 212 -1.21 11.41 11.84
N PHE A 213 0.05 11.82 12.01
CA PHE A 213 0.98 11.96 10.88
C PHE A 213 1.13 10.63 10.10
N THR A 214 1.34 9.52 10.81
CA THR A 214 1.50 8.19 10.18
C THR A 214 0.22 7.77 9.46
N ARG A 215 -0.96 8.02 10.06
CA ARG A 215 -2.26 7.74 9.46
C ARG A 215 -2.45 8.51 8.16
N GLU A 216 -2.25 9.83 8.20
CA GLU A 216 -2.46 10.69 7.03
C GLU A 216 -1.45 10.38 5.92
N ALA A 217 -0.19 10.18 6.25
CA ALA A 217 0.83 9.79 5.29
C ALA A 217 0.49 8.46 4.60
N TYR A 218 -0.01 7.47 5.35
CA TYR A 218 -0.47 6.21 4.80
C TYR A 218 -1.66 6.41 3.85
N LEU A 219 -2.68 7.17 4.27
CA LEU A 219 -3.88 7.38 3.48
C LEU A 219 -3.57 8.13 2.18
N GLN A 220 -2.74 9.18 2.24
CA GLN A 220 -2.29 9.92 1.06
C GLN A 220 -1.46 9.04 0.11
N GLN A 221 -0.57 8.21 0.65
CA GLN A 221 0.21 7.27 -0.16
C GLN A 221 -0.71 6.26 -0.86
N ARG A 222 -1.69 5.71 -0.14
CA ARG A 222 -2.67 4.77 -0.73
C ARG A 222 -3.48 5.41 -1.84
N GLU A 223 -3.89 6.65 -1.67
CA GLU A 223 -4.61 7.39 -2.70
C GLU A 223 -3.74 7.65 -3.91
N ASN A 224 -2.51 8.12 -3.70
CA ASN A 224 -1.54 8.30 -4.78
C ASN A 224 -1.29 7.01 -5.59
N LEU A 225 -1.22 5.85 -4.93
CA LEU A 225 -1.07 4.56 -5.59
C LEU A 225 -2.30 4.15 -6.40
N ILE A 226 -3.52 4.41 -5.91
CA ILE A 226 -4.77 4.08 -6.61
C ILE A 226 -4.90 4.85 -7.92
N TYR A 227 -4.40 6.08 -7.96
CA TYR A 227 -4.44 6.97 -9.12
C TYR A 227 -3.13 7.02 -9.91
N ASP A 228 -2.24 6.04 -9.73
CA ASP A 228 -0.97 5.94 -10.45
C ASP A 228 -0.13 7.22 -10.39
N GLY A 229 -0.11 7.88 -9.23
CA GLY A 229 0.64 9.13 -9.01
C GLY A 229 -0.12 10.42 -9.39
N ASN A 230 -1.34 10.33 -9.89
CA ASN A 230 -2.16 11.46 -10.30
C ASN A 230 -3.50 11.52 -9.54
N PRO A 231 -3.50 11.63 -8.20
CA PRO A 231 -4.74 11.73 -7.45
C PRO A 231 -5.50 12.99 -7.86
N PRO A 232 -6.85 12.96 -7.89
CA PRO A 232 -7.64 14.16 -8.13
C PRO A 232 -7.32 15.21 -7.06
N VAL A 233 -7.13 16.45 -7.49
CA VAL A 233 -6.89 17.56 -6.58
C VAL A 233 -8.26 17.95 -5.99
N GLU A 234 -8.57 17.42 -4.81
CA GLU A 234 -9.80 17.79 -4.11
C GLU A 234 -9.71 19.26 -3.65
N GLY A 235 -10.75 20.03 -3.96
CA GLY A 235 -10.98 21.35 -3.38
C GLY A 235 -10.35 22.55 -4.09
N TYR A 236 -9.63 22.39 -5.21
CA TYR A 236 -9.17 23.58 -5.97
C TYR A 236 -10.29 24.21 -6.80
N ASP A 237 -11.17 23.38 -7.36
CA ASP A 237 -12.29 23.88 -8.17
C ASP A 237 -13.35 24.57 -7.29
N ASP A 238 -13.62 24.06 -6.09
CA ASP A 238 -14.57 24.67 -5.14
C ASP A 238 -14.09 26.04 -4.62
N ILE A 239 -12.77 26.26 -4.51
CA ILE A 239 -12.20 27.56 -4.09
C ILE A 239 -12.34 28.62 -5.19
N PHE A 240 -12.25 28.24 -6.46
CA PHE A 240 -12.38 29.18 -7.58
C PHE A 240 -13.83 29.45 -7.95
N ASP A 241 -14.75 28.52 -7.74
CA ASP A 241 -16.19 28.72 -7.94
C ASP A 241 -16.76 29.72 -6.90
N ASP A 242 -16.28 29.71 -5.65
CA ASP A 242 -16.69 30.60 -4.59
C ASP A 242 -16.20 32.06 -4.84
N PHE A 243 -15.10 32.24 -5.59
CA PHE A 243 -14.65 33.58 -6.02
C PHE A 243 -15.28 34.08 -7.35
N GLY A 244 -15.92 33.17 -8.10
CA GLY A 244 -16.55 33.49 -9.40
C GLY A 244 -17.91 34.14 -9.29
N ASP A 245 -18.70 33.82 -8.29
CA ASP A 245 -20.07 34.34 -8.12
C ASP A 245 -20.12 35.77 -7.56
N ASP A 246 -19.15 36.22 -6.77
CA ASP A 246 -19.10 37.58 -6.24
C ASP A 246 -18.65 38.61 -7.27
N ALA A 247 -18.04 38.18 -8.39
CA ALA A 247 -17.61 39.13 -9.45
C ALA A 247 -18.72 39.49 -10.44
N SER A 248 -19.82 38.74 -10.50
CA SER A 248 -20.92 39.01 -11.44
C SER A 248 -21.97 40.00 -10.92
N ASP A 249 -22.03 40.19 -9.60
CA ASP A 249 -23.06 41.03 -8.98
C ASP A 249 -22.64 42.53 -8.81
N SER A 250 -21.36 42.85 -9.08
CA SER A 250 -20.87 44.24 -8.94
C SER A 250 -20.82 45.06 -10.22
N ALA A 251 -21.30 44.53 -11.36
CA ALA A 251 -21.22 45.21 -12.68
C ALA A 251 -22.50 45.92 -13.12
N THR A 252 -23.51 46.10 -12.25
CA THR A 252 -24.70 46.89 -12.56
C THR A 252 -24.81 48.15 -11.68
N LEU A 253 -23.82 49.03 -11.76
CA LEU A 253 -23.99 50.45 -11.38
C LEU A 253 -24.28 51.24 -12.64
N SER A 254 -25.56 51.52 -12.81
CA SER A 254 -26.16 52.42 -13.81
C SER A 254 -25.53 53.79 -13.77
N ILE A 255 -25.09 54.24 -14.93
CA ILE A 255 -24.77 55.65 -15.22
C ILE A 255 -26.12 56.33 -15.56
N GLU A 256 -26.60 57.20 -14.71
CA GLU A 256 -27.47 58.36 -15.03
C GLU A 256 -26.73 59.69 -14.84
#